data_55e691e15489b2a6ae6ee7bf32579120
#
_entry.id   55e691e15489b2a6ae6ee7bf32579120
#
_cell.length_a   1.000
_cell.length_b   1.000
_cell.length_c   1.000
_cell.angle_alpha   90.00
_cell.angle_beta   90.00
_cell.angle_gamma   90.00
#
_symmetry.space_group_name_H-M   'P 1'
#
loop_
_entity.id
_entity.type
_entity.pdbx_description
1 polymer ?
#
loop_
_entity_poly.entity_id
_entity_poly.type
_entity_poly.pdbx_seq_one_letter_code
_entity_poly.pdbx_strand_id
1 'polypeptide(L)'
;MSMSSYTVRCSNPGCEEPAVYKIAARWSDGVTQELKTYALTCSACLEASFRRSRAKQAACRLAPGETLESPGIYELARRRRDPQLLRRDDLEQQLLTE
;
A
#
# COMPACT_ATOMS: atom_id res chain seq x y z
N MET A 1 10.12 10.99 26.52
CA MET A 1 10.18 10.57 25.17
C MET A 1 8.81 10.54 24.51
N SER A 2 8.74 11.06 23.34
CA SER A 2 7.47 11.15 22.65
C SER A 2 7.15 9.87 21.91
N MET A 3 5.95 9.37 22.07
CA MET A 3 5.47 8.24 21.30
C MET A 3 5.21 8.62 19.85
N SER A 4 5.08 9.92 19.59
CA SER A 4 4.83 10.39 18.25
C SER A 4 6.03 10.24 17.32
N SER A 5 7.20 9.90 17.88
CA SER A 5 8.39 9.68 17.08
C SER A 5 8.45 8.28 16.48
N TYR A 6 7.44 7.47 16.74
CA TYR A 6 7.37 6.13 16.21
C TYR A 6 7.39 6.19 14.67
N THR A 7 8.33 5.47 14.08
CA THR A 7 8.51 5.46 12.62
C THR A 7 8.24 4.06 12.09
N VAL A 8 7.41 3.99 11.06
CA VAL A 8 7.17 2.74 10.36
C VAL A 8 8.30 2.51 9.37
N ARG A 9 8.85 1.32 9.38
CA ARG A 9 9.97 0.97 8.49
C ARG A 9 9.48 0.31 7.22
N CYS A 10 10.28 0.45 6.17
CA CYS A 10 10.06 -0.24 4.91
C CYS A 10 9.99 -1.75 5.15
N SER A 11 8.98 -2.40 4.59
CA SER A 11 8.78 -3.84 4.80
C SER A 11 9.64 -4.70 3.89
N ASN A 12 10.42 -4.11 3.00
CA ASN A 12 11.30 -4.86 2.12
C ASN A 12 12.42 -5.49 2.92
N PRO A 13 12.67 -6.81 2.78
CA PRO A 13 13.71 -7.47 3.57
C PRO A 13 15.06 -6.80 3.38
N GLY A 14 15.74 -6.54 4.49
CA GLY A 14 17.04 -5.90 4.48
C GLY A 14 17.03 -4.40 4.39
N CYS A 15 15.87 -3.78 4.20
CA CYS A 15 15.76 -2.32 4.13
C CYS A 15 15.39 -1.77 5.50
N GLU A 16 16.14 -0.78 5.96
CA GLU A 16 15.88 -0.17 7.27
C GLU A 16 15.41 1.28 7.13
N GLU A 17 15.15 1.72 5.93
CA GLU A 17 14.70 3.09 5.69
C GLU A 17 13.26 3.30 6.17
N PRO A 18 12.91 4.51 6.58
CA PRO A 18 11.53 4.78 6.94
C PRO A 18 10.61 4.59 5.76
N ALA A 19 9.44 4.02 6.00
CA ALA A 19 8.43 3.90 4.96
C ALA A 19 7.78 5.26 4.73
N VAL A 20 7.60 5.62 3.47
CA VAL A 20 6.92 6.86 3.10
C VAL A 20 5.70 6.59 2.24
N TYR A 21 5.51 5.36 1.79
CA TYR A 21 4.34 4.97 0.99
C TYR A 21 3.73 3.69 1.53
N LYS A 22 2.42 3.57 1.35
CA LYS A 22 1.66 2.38 1.66
C LYS A 22 1.07 1.85 0.36
N ILE A 23 1.31 0.59 0.06
CA ILE A 23 0.69 -0.05 -1.09
C ILE A 23 -0.46 -0.88 -0.57
N ALA A 24 -1.67 -0.56 -1.04
CA ALA A 24 -2.88 -1.17 -0.51
C ALA A 24 -3.93 -1.25 -1.59
N ALA A 25 -4.88 -2.16 -1.40
CA ALA A 25 -5.98 -2.34 -2.33
C ALA A 25 -7.29 -2.36 -1.56
N ARG A 26 -8.31 -1.77 -2.16
CA ARG A 26 -9.64 -1.74 -1.56
C ARG A 26 -10.32 -3.08 -1.78
N TRP A 27 -10.78 -3.66 -0.69
CA TRP A 27 -11.51 -4.92 -0.68
C TRP A 27 -12.94 -4.67 -0.21
N SER A 28 -13.88 -5.41 -0.76
CA SER A 28 -15.28 -5.35 -0.34
C SER A 28 -15.92 -6.71 -0.50
N ASP A 29 -16.83 -7.02 0.41
CA ASP A 29 -17.68 -8.21 0.29
C ASP A 29 -19.12 -7.84 -0.02
N GLY A 30 -19.35 -6.56 -0.36
CA GLY A 30 -20.69 -6.05 -0.63
C GLY A 30 -21.37 -5.44 0.58
N VAL A 31 -20.87 -5.75 1.78
CA VAL A 31 -21.39 -5.21 3.04
C VAL A 31 -20.32 -4.39 3.74
N THR A 32 -19.11 -4.93 3.80
CA THR A 32 -17.99 -4.32 4.48
C THR A 32 -16.91 -3.96 3.46
N GLN A 33 -16.23 -2.85 3.70
CA GLN A 33 -15.11 -2.43 2.86
C GLN A 33 -13.91 -2.17 3.76
N GLU A 34 -12.73 -2.54 3.26
CA GLU A 34 -11.51 -2.22 3.98
C GLU A 34 -10.35 -2.06 3.01
N LEU A 35 -9.32 -1.37 3.47
CA LEU A 35 -8.10 -1.16 2.69
C LEU A 35 -7.09 -2.19 3.14
N LYS A 36 -6.78 -3.15 2.26
CA LYS A 36 -5.81 -4.20 2.55
C LYS A 36 -4.41 -3.71 2.24
N THR A 37 -3.56 -3.70 3.26
CA THR A 37 -2.17 -3.27 3.10
C THR A 37 -1.31 -4.42 2.59
N TYR A 38 -0.63 -4.21 1.47
CA TYR A 38 0.30 -5.18 0.93
C TYR A 38 1.74 -4.90 1.36
N ALA A 39 2.10 -3.62 1.45
CA ALA A 39 3.47 -3.26 1.79
C ALA A 39 3.55 -1.84 2.32
N LEU A 40 4.54 -1.60 3.15
CA LEU A 40 4.96 -0.27 3.56
C LEU A 40 6.35 -0.10 2.99
N THR A 41 6.61 0.97 2.25
CA THR A 41 7.84 1.05 1.48
C THR A 41 8.44 2.44 1.49
N CYS A 42 9.76 2.49 1.42
CA CYS A 42 10.48 3.74 1.18
C CYS A 42 10.46 4.05 -0.33
N SER A 43 10.96 5.23 -0.68
CA SER A 43 10.98 5.65 -2.09
C SER A 43 11.82 4.71 -2.96
N ALA A 44 12.96 4.25 -2.43
CA ALA A 44 13.86 3.41 -3.21
C ALA A 44 13.27 2.03 -3.50
N CYS A 45 12.44 1.50 -2.60
CA CYS A 45 11.85 0.18 -2.77
C CYS A 45 10.46 0.22 -3.40
N LEU A 46 9.96 1.40 -3.74
CA LEU A 46 8.58 1.57 -4.19
C LEU A 46 8.26 0.72 -5.40
N GLU A 47 9.09 0.78 -6.43
CA GLU A 47 8.82 0.07 -7.67
C GLU A 47 8.75 -1.44 -7.44
N ALA A 48 9.75 -2.01 -6.77
CA ALA A 48 9.77 -3.45 -6.51
C ALA A 48 8.60 -3.88 -5.64
N SER A 49 8.28 -3.09 -4.61
CA SER A 49 7.17 -3.39 -3.72
C SER A 49 5.83 -3.32 -4.44
N PHE A 50 5.67 -2.33 -5.33
CA PHE A 50 4.44 -2.17 -6.09
C PHE A 50 4.23 -3.37 -7.02
N ARG A 51 5.29 -3.79 -7.73
CA ARG A 51 5.21 -4.94 -8.63
C ARG A 51 4.87 -6.22 -7.89
N ARG A 52 5.48 -6.45 -6.73
CA ARG A 52 5.17 -7.62 -5.91
C ARG A 52 3.73 -7.58 -5.39
N SER A 53 3.28 -6.41 -5.00
CA SER A 53 1.91 -6.26 -4.50
C SER A 53 0.89 -6.56 -5.60
N ARG A 54 1.15 -6.11 -6.82
CA ARG A 54 0.27 -6.41 -7.94
C ARG A 54 0.23 -7.91 -8.24
N ALA A 55 1.36 -8.58 -8.14
CA ALA A 55 1.42 -10.03 -8.34
C ALA A 55 0.63 -10.77 -7.26
N LYS A 56 0.74 -10.33 -6.01
CA LYS A 56 -0.02 -10.93 -4.92
C LYS A 56 -1.52 -10.72 -5.11
N GLN A 57 -1.92 -9.54 -5.52
CA GLN A 57 -3.33 -9.23 -5.75
C GLN A 57 -3.88 -10.11 -6.88
N ALA A 58 -3.11 -10.26 -7.96
CA ALA A 58 -3.54 -11.07 -9.10
C ALA A 58 -3.71 -12.55 -8.73
N ALA A 59 -2.91 -13.02 -7.76
CA ALA A 59 -2.98 -14.41 -7.30
C ALA A 59 -4.02 -14.62 -6.20
N CYS A 60 -4.64 -13.55 -5.73
CA CYS A 60 -5.60 -13.64 -4.63
C CYS A 60 -6.89 -14.31 -5.10
N ARG A 61 -7.35 -15.26 -4.32
CA ARG A 61 -8.64 -15.91 -4.59
C ARG A 61 -9.72 -15.22 -3.79
N LEU A 62 -10.78 -14.85 -4.48
CA LEU A 62 -11.92 -14.18 -3.86
C LEU A 62 -13.07 -15.11 -3.73
N ALA A 63 -13.79 -15.02 -2.61
CA ALA A 63 -15.02 -15.73 -2.42
C ALA A 63 -16.15 -15.04 -3.21
N PRO A 64 -17.26 -15.73 -3.49
CA PRO A 64 -18.38 -15.09 -4.17
C PRO A 64 -18.84 -13.85 -3.44
N GLY A 65 -19.05 -12.77 -4.17
CA GLY A 65 -19.46 -11.48 -3.60
C GLY A 65 -18.34 -10.58 -3.17
N GLU A 66 -17.09 -11.08 -3.19
CA GLU A 66 -15.93 -10.26 -2.84
C GLU A 66 -15.36 -9.60 -4.07
N THR A 67 -14.85 -8.38 -3.88
CA THR A 67 -14.11 -7.66 -4.91
C THR A 67 -12.81 -7.13 -4.32
N LEU A 68 -11.80 -7.03 -5.15
CA LEU A 68 -10.49 -6.52 -4.75
C LEU A 68 -9.94 -5.69 -5.90
N GLU A 69 -9.75 -4.40 -5.66
CA GLU A 69 -9.21 -3.51 -6.67
C GLU A 69 -7.72 -3.73 -6.83
N SER A 70 -7.17 -3.19 -7.91
CA SER A 70 -5.73 -3.20 -8.10
C SER A 70 -5.06 -2.37 -7.01
N PRO A 71 -3.84 -2.77 -6.60
CA PRO A 71 -3.15 -2.01 -5.56
C PRO A 71 -2.89 -0.57 -5.97
N GLY A 72 -3.07 0.33 -5.02
CA GLY A 72 -2.75 1.73 -5.19
C GLY A 72 -1.62 2.13 -4.27
N ILE A 73 -1.01 3.26 -4.58
CA ILE A 73 0.10 3.82 -3.80
C ILE A 73 -0.45 5.01 -3.01
N TYR A 74 -0.29 4.95 -1.69
CA TYR A 74 -0.76 6.00 -0.80
C TYR A 74 0.42 6.60 -0.07
N GLU A 75 0.43 7.93 0.05
CA GLU A 75 1.48 8.63 0.76
C GLU A 75 1.21 8.55 2.26
N LEU A 76 2.19 8.04 3.01
CA LEU A 76 2.07 7.98 4.45
C LEU A 76 2.34 9.37 5.03
N ALA A 77 1.48 9.77 5.95
CA ALA A 77 1.64 11.02 6.65
C ALA A 77 1.38 10.78 8.12
N ARG A 78 2.17 11.47 8.95
CA ARG A 78 1.95 11.40 10.38
C ARG A 78 0.53 11.81 10.71
N ARG A 79 -0.10 11.11 11.63
CA ARG A 79 -1.41 11.43 12.18
C ARG A 79 -2.55 11.30 11.17
N ARG A 80 -2.29 10.75 9.99
CA ARG A 80 -3.37 10.47 9.05
C ARG A 80 -3.76 9.02 9.14
N ARG A 81 -5.03 8.78 9.16
CA ARG A 81 -5.59 7.42 9.12
C ARG A 81 -5.83 7.02 7.68
N ASP A 82 -6.06 5.73 7.46
CA ASP A 82 -6.25 5.20 6.11
C ASP A 82 -7.20 6.02 5.23
N PRO A 83 -8.39 6.42 5.72
CA PRO A 83 -9.28 7.20 4.85
C PRO A 83 -8.76 8.58 4.49
N GLN A 84 -7.73 9.05 5.21
CA GLN A 84 -7.14 10.36 5.01
C GLN A 84 -5.84 10.32 4.25
N LEU A 85 -5.38 9.12 3.88
CA LEU A 85 -4.13 9.00 3.13
C LEU A 85 -4.32 9.49 1.70
N LEU A 86 -3.32 10.19 1.20
CA LEU A 86 -3.34 10.72 -0.14
C LEU A 86 -2.90 9.66 -1.14
N ARG A 87 -3.78 9.31 -2.06
CA ARG A 87 -3.44 8.36 -3.11
C ARG A 87 -2.59 9.05 -4.18
N ARG A 88 -1.54 8.39 -4.59
CA ARG A 88 -0.60 8.92 -5.57
C ARG A 88 -0.80 8.22 -6.91
N ASP A 89 -1.87 8.61 -7.61
CA ASP A 89 -2.18 8.06 -8.93
C ASP A 89 -1.07 8.30 -9.93
N ASP A 90 -0.38 9.42 -9.80
CA ASP A 90 0.72 9.78 -10.67
C ASP A 90 1.84 8.75 -10.61
N LEU A 91 2.20 8.29 -9.40
CA LEU A 91 3.24 7.28 -9.23
C LEU A 91 2.79 5.93 -9.79
N GLU A 92 1.52 5.59 -9.59
CA GLU A 92 0.97 4.35 -10.11
C GLU A 92 1.06 4.32 -11.62
N GLN A 93 0.66 5.40 -12.28
CA GLN A 93 0.69 5.48 -13.73
C GLN A 93 2.13 5.42 -14.26
N GLN A 94 3.04 6.10 -13.58
CA GLN A 94 4.43 6.10 -13.97
C GLN A 94 5.02 4.69 -13.94
N LEU A 95 4.75 3.95 -12.88
CA LEU A 95 5.28 2.60 -12.74
C LEU A 95 4.60 1.60 -13.64
N LEU A 96 3.34 1.84 -14.01
CA LEU A 96 2.61 0.95 -14.91
C LEU A 96 3.04 1.10 -16.37
N THR A 97 3.61 2.25 -16.73
CA THR A 97 4.02 2.52 -18.09
C THR A 97 5.48 2.19 -18.37
N GLU A 98 6.23 1.82 -17.34
CA GLU A 98 7.64 1.44 -17.51
C GLU A 98 7.80 0.03 -18.02
#